data_ce26b0418b5eda4ebbec7b9803a67ce0
#
_entry.id   ce26b0418b5eda4ebbec7b9803a67ce0
#
_cell.length_a   1.000
_cell.length_b   1.000
_cell.length_c   1.000
_cell.angle_alpha   90.00
_cell.angle_beta   90.00
_cell.angle_gamma   90.00
#
_symmetry.space_group_name_H-M   'P 1'
#
loop_
_entity.id
_entity.type
_entity.pdbx_description
1 polymer ?
#
loop_
_entity_poly.entity_id
_entity_poly.type
_entity_poly.pdbx_seq_one_letter_code
_entity_poly.pdbx_strand_id
1 'polypeptide(L)'
;MKYKIEKNTVQETLILPLYSRKLCTELYPNLYRDETAVHLIDQIDYDFSEAEENSRSLMQRFGALEVAMRQNDLAFEVQAYLKNHPCAAVVNLGCGLDNTGRACDNGSCKIYNLDFPDVIALRQQLLPAGEREQNIPCDLKDPAWFDKIDASGGAVFFASGVFYYFLTQQVLSLIHI
;
A
#
# COMPACT_ATOMS: atom_id res chain seq x y z
N MET A 1 12.43 17.22 -9.93
CA MET A 1 13.34 16.10 -10.30
C MET A 1 12.55 14.84 -10.11
N LYS A 2 12.48 13.92 -11.11
CA LYS A 2 11.75 12.65 -10.96
C LYS A 2 12.63 11.63 -10.20
N TYR A 3 11.99 10.76 -9.41
CA TYR A 3 12.68 9.68 -8.72
C TYR A 3 12.92 8.52 -9.68
N LYS A 4 14.17 8.10 -9.81
CA LYS A 4 14.55 6.99 -10.68
C LYS A 4 14.39 5.66 -9.95
N ILE A 5 13.58 4.76 -10.51
CA ILE A 5 13.43 3.39 -10.04
C ILE A 5 14.47 2.51 -10.72
N GLU A 6 15.19 1.72 -9.94
CA GLU A 6 16.16 0.75 -10.46
C GLU A 6 15.45 -0.56 -10.84
N LYS A 7 15.74 -1.05 -12.05
CA LYS A 7 15.22 -2.35 -12.53
C LYS A 7 15.82 -3.51 -11.72
N ASN A 8 15.06 -4.58 -11.57
CA ASN A 8 15.41 -5.78 -10.81
C ASN A 8 15.62 -5.54 -9.30
N THR A 9 14.94 -4.55 -8.73
CA THR A 9 14.92 -4.26 -7.30
C THR A 9 13.51 -4.47 -6.72
N VAL A 10 13.41 -4.50 -5.39
CA VAL A 10 12.09 -4.54 -4.70
C VAL A 10 11.25 -3.31 -5.10
N GLN A 11 11.87 -2.16 -5.32
CA GLN A 11 11.17 -0.93 -5.72
C GLN A 11 10.43 -1.09 -7.05
N GLU A 12 10.96 -1.88 -8.00
CA GLU A 12 10.27 -2.13 -9.27
C GLU A 12 8.94 -2.87 -9.08
N THR A 13 8.82 -3.72 -8.05
CA THR A 13 7.56 -4.43 -7.75
C THR A 13 6.42 -3.50 -7.35
N LEU A 14 6.72 -2.28 -6.93
CA LEU A 14 5.74 -1.26 -6.57
C LEU A 14 5.10 -0.60 -7.78
N ILE A 15 5.76 -0.66 -8.94
CA ILE A 15 5.36 0.06 -10.16
C ILE A 15 4.06 -0.49 -10.72
N LEU A 16 3.95 -1.81 -10.84
CA LEU A 16 2.77 -2.44 -11.44
C LEU A 16 1.47 -2.16 -10.65
N PRO A 17 1.41 -2.33 -9.32
CA PRO A 17 0.22 -1.96 -8.54
C PRO A 17 -0.10 -0.46 -8.61
N LEU A 18 0.93 0.39 -8.59
CA LEU A 18 0.75 1.84 -8.69
C LEU A 18 0.17 2.24 -10.05
N TYR A 19 0.72 1.70 -11.15
CA TYR A 19 0.23 1.95 -12.49
C TYR A 19 -1.21 1.42 -12.68
N SER A 20 -1.52 0.25 -12.13
CA SER A 20 -2.86 -0.33 -12.15
C SER A 20 -3.91 0.58 -11.49
N ARG A 21 -3.58 1.18 -10.36
CA ARG A 21 -4.46 2.13 -9.66
C ARG A 21 -4.66 3.42 -10.45
N LYS A 22 -3.59 3.97 -11.04
CA LYS A 22 -3.68 5.10 -11.98
C LYS A 22 -4.60 4.75 -13.15
N LEU A 23 -4.36 3.62 -13.82
CA LEU A 23 -5.15 3.18 -14.97
C LEU A 23 -6.64 3.06 -14.65
N CYS A 24 -6.98 2.47 -13.47
CA CYS A 24 -8.37 2.38 -13.04
C CYS A 24 -9.00 3.73 -12.73
N THR A 25 -8.25 4.65 -12.14
CA THR A 25 -8.71 6.02 -11.88
C THR A 25 -9.06 6.74 -13.19
N GLU A 26 -8.28 6.52 -14.24
CA GLU A 26 -8.50 7.14 -15.56
C GLU A 26 -9.64 6.47 -16.35
N LEU A 27 -9.71 5.12 -16.33
CA LEU A 27 -10.69 4.38 -17.13
C LEU A 27 -12.05 4.20 -16.44
N TYR A 28 -12.07 4.14 -15.12
CA TYR A 28 -13.25 3.81 -14.33
C TYR A 28 -13.49 4.76 -13.16
N PRO A 29 -13.48 6.10 -13.37
CA PRO A 29 -13.50 7.10 -12.28
C PRO A 29 -14.75 7.04 -11.40
N ASN A 30 -15.82 6.40 -11.87
CA ASN A 30 -17.05 6.19 -11.09
C ASN A 30 -16.99 4.94 -10.18
N LEU A 31 -16.03 4.04 -10.40
CA LEU A 31 -15.85 2.82 -9.61
C LEU A 31 -14.67 2.93 -8.65
N TYR A 32 -13.61 3.59 -9.08
CA TYR A 32 -12.38 3.71 -8.32
C TYR A 32 -11.71 5.06 -8.58
N ARG A 33 -11.16 5.66 -7.53
CA ARG A 33 -10.44 6.93 -7.62
C ARG A 33 -9.28 6.98 -6.65
N ASP A 34 -8.07 7.13 -7.20
CA ASP A 34 -6.82 7.29 -6.47
C ASP A 34 -5.94 8.37 -7.15
N GLU A 35 -6.23 9.63 -6.82
CA GLU A 35 -5.45 10.78 -7.33
C GLU A 35 -3.99 10.72 -6.83
N THR A 36 -3.74 10.06 -5.69
CA THR A 36 -2.39 9.87 -5.19
C THR A 36 -1.57 9.00 -6.15
N ALA A 37 -2.14 7.90 -6.65
CA ALA A 37 -1.46 7.04 -7.62
C ALA A 37 -1.16 7.78 -8.92
N VAL A 38 -2.09 8.59 -9.42
CA VAL A 38 -1.89 9.43 -10.60
C VAL A 38 -0.70 10.38 -10.39
N HIS A 39 -0.70 11.09 -9.26
CA HIS A 39 0.35 12.05 -8.95
C HIS A 39 1.73 11.40 -8.72
N LEU A 40 1.77 10.22 -8.09
CA LEU A 40 3.02 9.50 -7.85
C LEU A 40 3.67 9.01 -9.15
N ILE A 41 2.88 8.51 -10.11
CA ILE A 41 3.39 8.08 -11.42
C ILE A 41 4.12 9.24 -12.13
N ASP A 42 3.60 10.46 -12.03
CA ASP A 42 4.24 11.64 -12.65
C ASP A 42 5.58 12.02 -12.01
N GLN A 43 5.82 11.61 -10.77
CA GLN A 43 7.07 11.85 -10.05
C GLN A 43 8.14 10.77 -10.25
N ILE A 44 7.80 9.65 -10.89
CA ILE A 44 8.68 8.51 -11.12
C ILE A 44 9.31 8.60 -12.51
N ASP A 45 10.62 8.37 -12.57
CA ASP A 45 11.39 8.19 -13.80
C ASP A 45 11.53 6.68 -14.06
N TYR A 46 10.57 6.13 -14.80
CA TYR A 46 10.50 4.73 -15.19
C TYR A 46 9.90 4.62 -16.58
N ASP A 47 10.32 3.64 -17.34
CA ASP A 47 9.77 3.37 -18.69
C ASP A 47 8.44 2.61 -18.61
N PHE A 48 7.35 3.31 -18.74
CA PHE A 48 5.99 2.77 -18.73
C PHE A 48 5.49 2.26 -20.08
N SER A 49 6.30 2.30 -21.15
CA SER A 49 5.87 1.97 -22.53
C SER A 49 5.23 0.59 -22.63
N GLU A 50 5.81 -0.42 -21.99
CA GLU A 50 5.25 -1.78 -21.95
C GLU A 50 3.93 -1.83 -21.17
N ALA A 51 3.82 -1.14 -20.06
CA ALA A 51 2.59 -1.07 -19.28
C ALA A 51 1.47 -0.35 -20.05
N GLU A 52 1.80 0.71 -20.78
CA GLU A 52 0.88 1.46 -21.64
C GLU A 52 0.38 0.63 -22.82
N GLU A 53 1.26 -0.10 -23.49
CA GLU A 53 0.89 -1.00 -24.60
C GLU A 53 -0.02 -2.13 -24.08
N ASN A 54 0.37 -2.77 -23.00
CA ASN A 54 -0.40 -3.84 -22.37
C ASN A 54 -1.77 -3.36 -21.85
N SER A 55 -1.90 -2.11 -21.42
CA SER A 55 -3.16 -1.53 -20.91
C SER A 55 -4.31 -1.54 -21.93
N ARG A 56 -4.01 -1.76 -23.22
CA ARG A 56 -5.01 -1.91 -24.29
C ARG A 56 -5.72 -3.25 -24.26
N SER A 57 -5.13 -4.27 -23.63
CA SER A 57 -5.72 -5.61 -23.57
C SER A 57 -6.79 -5.69 -22.46
N LEU A 58 -7.86 -6.45 -22.72
CA LEU A 58 -8.92 -6.69 -21.72
C LEU A 58 -8.38 -7.39 -20.48
N MET A 59 -7.45 -8.31 -20.64
CA MET A 59 -6.85 -9.05 -19.51
C MET A 59 -6.10 -8.12 -18.56
N GLN A 60 -5.32 -7.19 -19.09
CA GLN A 60 -4.58 -6.23 -18.28
C GLN A 60 -5.51 -5.22 -17.58
N ARG A 61 -6.57 -4.79 -18.27
CA ARG A 61 -7.60 -3.92 -17.66
C ARG A 61 -8.33 -4.63 -16.53
N PHE A 62 -8.63 -5.92 -16.71
CA PHE A 62 -9.23 -6.74 -15.67
C PHE A 62 -8.30 -6.90 -14.47
N GLY A 63 -7.02 -7.23 -14.69
CA GLY A 63 -6.02 -7.32 -13.62
C GLY A 63 -5.80 -5.97 -12.88
N ALA A 64 -5.83 -4.85 -13.60
CA ALA A 64 -5.77 -3.54 -12.98
C ALA A 64 -7.01 -3.27 -12.10
N LEU A 65 -8.20 -3.67 -12.56
CA LEU A 65 -9.44 -3.54 -11.80
C LEU A 65 -9.40 -4.40 -10.54
N GLU A 66 -8.87 -5.64 -10.61
CA GLU A 66 -8.69 -6.49 -9.41
C GLU A 66 -7.81 -5.82 -8.36
N VAL A 67 -6.69 -5.19 -8.77
CA VAL A 67 -5.81 -4.43 -7.86
C VAL A 67 -6.56 -3.28 -7.18
N ALA A 68 -7.32 -2.52 -7.96
CA ALA A 68 -8.08 -1.37 -7.47
C ALA A 68 -9.22 -1.79 -6.54
N MET A 69 -10.01 -2.81 -6.92
CA MET A 69 -11.13 -3.29 -6.10
C MET A 69 -10.65 -3.90 -4.78
N ARG A 70 -9.53 -4.64 -4.80
CA ARG A 70 -8.92 -5.14 -3.56
C ARG A 70 -8.57 -4.00 -2.59
N GLN A 71 -8.10 -2.85 -3.07
CA GLN A 71 -7.85 -1.70 -2.22
C GLN A 71 -9.13 -1.14 -1.62
N ASN A 72 -10.22 -1.05 -2.40
CA ASN A 72 -11.52 -0.62 -1.90
C ASN A 72 -12.06 -1.57 -0.83
N ASP A 73 -11.94 -2.88 -1.02
CA ASP A 73 -12.39 -3.89 -0.06
C ASP A 73 -11.60 -3.78 1.26
N LEU A 74 -10.27 -3.62 1.19
CA LEU A 74 -9.43 -3.40 2.36
C LEU A 74 -9.82 -2.11 3.10
N ALA A 75 -10.04 -1.02 2.36
CA ALA A 75 -10.48 0.24 2.95
C ALA A 75 -11.84 0.10 3.64
N PHE A 76 -12.77 -0.63 3.04
CA PHE A 76 -14.08 -0.91 3.62
C PHE A 76 -13.96 -1.66 4.96
N GLU A 77 -13.16 -2.72 5.02
CA GLU A 77 -12.95 -3.51 6.24
C GLU A 77 -12.26 -2.69 7.34
N VAL A 78 -11.23 -1.93 6.99
CA VAL A 78 -10.56 -1.02 7.93
C VAL A 78 -11.54 0.01 8.49
N GLN A 79 -12.34 0.65 7.64
CA GLN A 79 -13.34 1.63 8.06
C GLN A 79 -14.44 1.00 8.91
N ALA A 80 -14.86 -0.24 8.61
CA ALA A 80 -15.83 -0.98 9.41
C ALA A 80 -15.30 -1.25 10.82
N TYR A 81 -14.03 -1.63 10.95
CA TYR A 81 -13.37 -1.80 12.25
C TYR A 81 -13.28 -0.48 13.03
N LEU A 82 -12.87 0.60 12.36
CA LEU A 82 -12.71 1.92 12.98
C LEU A 82 -14.02 2.52 13.50
N LYS A 83 -15.19 2.11 12.98
CA LYS A 83 -16.50 2.54 13.53
C LYS A 83 -16.68 2.15 15.00
N ASN A 84 -16.14 1.00 15.39
CA ASN A 84 -16.24 0.50 16.77
C ASN A 84 -14.97 0.78 17.58
N HIS A 85 -13.84 1.07 16.92
CA HIS A 85 -12.52 1.30 17.51
C HIS A 85 -11.86 2.56 16.93
N PRO A 86 -12.42 3.76 17.16
CA PRO A 86 -12.00 4.98 16.45
C PRO A 86 -10.53 5.40 16.69
N CYS A 87 -9.95 4.99 17.82
CA CYS A 87 -8.55 5.29 18.18
C CYS A 87 -7.59 4.11 17.88
N ALA A 88 -8.03 3.12 17.10
CA ALA A 88 -7.21 1.95 16.81
C ALA A 88 -5.99 2.28 15.95
N ALA A 89 -5.00 1.38 16.02
CA ALA A 89 -3.90 1.33 15.07
C ALA A 89 -4.37 0.72 13.74
N VAL A 90 -4.12 1.39 12.63
CA VAL A 90 -4.30 0.92 11.26
C VAL A 90 -2.94 0.56 10.72
N VAL A 91 -2.67 -0.73 10.53
CA VAL A 91 -1.33 -1.23 10.24
C VAL A 91 -1.27 -1.83 8.83
N ASN A 92 -0.55 -1.17 7.93
CA ASN A 92 -0.34 -1.61 6.55
C ASN A 92 0.97 -2.40 6.45
N LEU A 93 0.88 -3.71 6.26
CA LEU A 93 2.00 -4.63 6.14
C LEU A 93 2.44 -4.73 4.68
N GLY A 94 3.70 -4.40 4.40
CA GLY A 94 4.22 -4.31 3.04
C GLY A 94 3.58 -3.16 2.27
N CYS A 95 3.66 -1.97 2.85
CA CYS A 95 2.86 -0.81 2.42
C CYS A 95 3.23 -0.27 1.04
N GLY A 96 4.47 -0.47 0.58
CA GLY A 96 4.93 0.10 -0.69
C GLY A 96 4.57 1.58 -0.85
N LEU A 97 3.95 1.90 -1.98
CA LEU A 97 3.37 3.23 -2.27
C LEU A 97 1.83 3.25 -2.13
N ASP A 98 1.27 2.32 -1.36
CA ASP A 98 -0.17 2.29 -1.07
C ASP A 98 -0.57 3.38 -0.07
N ASN A 99 -1.75 3.98 -0.25
CA ASN A 99 -2.28 5.05 0.61
C ASN A 99 -3.59 4.65 1.32
N THR A 100 -3.95 3.37 1.35
CA THR A 100 -5.20 2.86 1.95
C THR A 100 -5.34 3.29 3.41
N GLY A 101 -4.28 3.17 4.20
CA GLY A 101 -4.30 3.61 5.60
C GLY A 101 -4.69 5.09 5.74
N ARG A 102 -4.09 5.97 4.93
CA ARG A 102 -4.39 7.41 4.91
C ARG A 102 -5.83 7.68 4.45
N ALA A 103 -6.32 6.94 3.45
CA ALA A 103 -7.69 7.07 2.96
C ALA A 103 -8.73 6.65 4.01
N CYS A 104 -8.34 5.86 5.01
CA CYS A 104 -9.18 5.44 6.12
C CYS A 104 -9.04 6.33 7.37
N ASP A 105 -8.22 7.39 7.33
CA ASP A 105 -7.99 8.26 8.49
C ASP A 105 -9.29 8.94 8.95
N ASN A 106 -9.73 8.60 10.15
CA ASN A 106 -10.93 9.14 10.78
C ASN A 106 -10.65 10.33 11.71
N GLY A 107 -9.42 10.85 11.73
CA GLY A 107 -9.00 11.95 12.60
C GLY A 107 -8.58 11.53 14.02
N SER A 108 -8.69 10.25 14.37
CA SER A 108 -8.40 9.73 15.72
C SER A 108 -7.52 8.48 15.71
N CYS A 109 -7.51 7.71 14.63
CA CYS A 109 -6.69 6.51 14.48
C CYS A 109 -5.20 6.85 14.29
N LYS A 110 -4.34 5.88 14.57
CA LYS A 110 -2.90 5.93 14.27
C LYS A 110 -2.62 5.04 13.08
N ILE A 111 -1.83 5.52 12.13
CA ILE A 111 -1.55 4.80 10.90
C ILE A 111 -0.08 4.40 10.89
N TYR A 112 0.19 3.12 10.66
CA TYR A 112 1.53 2.55 10.60
C TYR A 112 1.75 1.90 9.24
N ASN A 113 2.75 2.36 8.51
CA ASN A 113 3.14 1.84 7.21
C ASN A 113 4.47 1.10 7.34
N LEU A 114 4.45 -0.22 7.16
CA LEU A 114 5.58 -1.11 7.37
C LEU A 114 6.09 -1.66 6.03
N ASP A 115 7.39 -1.55 5.80
CA ASP A 115 8.06 -2.15 4.63
C ASP A 115 9.58 -2.20 4.83
N PHE A 116 10.30 -2.77 3.87
CA PHE A 116 11.77 -2.75 3.87
C PHE A 116 12.34 -1.32 3.93
N PRO A 117 13.54 -1.14 4.50
CA PRO A 117 14.13 0.19 4.69
C PRO A 117 14.26 1.01 3.41
N ASP A 118 14.60 0.39 2.28
CA ASP A 118 14.73 1.05 0.98
C ASP A 118 13.37 1.48 0.40
N VAL A 119 12.31 0.68 0.62
CA VAL A 119 10.94 1.02 0.26
C VAL A 119 10.41 2.16 1.11
N ILE A 120 10.66 2.13 2.42
CA ILE A 120 10.28 3.23 3.32
C ILE A 120 11.03 4.53 2.97
N ALA A 121 12.31 4.44 2.61
CA ALA A 121 13.06 5.61 2.17
C ALA A 121 12.48 6.23 0.88
N LEU A 122 12.09 5.40 -0.09
CA LEU A 122 11.37 5.83 -1.28
C LEU A 122 10.02 6.46 -0.93
N ARG A 123 9.21 5.77 -0.10
CA ARG A 123 7.91 6.26 0.35
C ARG A 123 8.03 7.63 1.02
N GLN A 124 9.03 7.83 1.89
CA GLN A 124 9.26 9.09 2.60
C GLN A 124 9.49 10.27 1.63
N GLN A 125 10.10 10.01 0.48
CA GLN A 125 10.36 11.05 -0.54
C GLN A 125 9.12 11.34 -1.39
N LEU A 126 8.39 10.32 -1.81
CA LEU A 126 7.28 10.45 -2.76
C LEU A 126 5.92 10.63 -2.06
N LEU A 127 5.74 10.04 -0.89
CA LEU A 127 4.51 10.04 -0.10
C LEU A 127 4.85 10.23 1.40
N PRO A 128 5.31 11.43 1.82
CA PRO A 128 5.67 11.70 3.21
C PRO A 128 4.53 11.38 4.18
N ALA A 129 4.87 10.87 5.35
CA ALA A 129 3.91 10.56 6.40
C ALA A 129 3.18 11.82 6.89
N GLY A 130 1.87 11.70 7.11
CA GLY A 130 1.05 12.72 7.73
C GLY A 130 1.23 12.75 9.27
N GLU A 131 0.50 13.65 9.95
CA GLU A 131 0.62 13.85 11.40
C GLU A 131 0.29 12.58 12.23
N ARG A 132 -0.64 11.75 11.76
CA ARG A 132 -1.05 10.49 12.41
C ARG A 132 -0.46 9.25 11.77
N GLU A 133 0.47 9.43 10.84
CA GLU A 133 1.14 8.33 10.16
C GLU A 133 2.57 8.16 10.66
N GLN A 134 2.98 6.90 10.76
CA GLN A 134 4.36 6.53 11.02
C GLN A 134 4.83 5.51 9.98
N ASN A 135 5.93 5.80 9.30
CA ASN A 135 6.61 4.86 8.41
C ASN A 135 7.65 4.08 9.21
N ILE A 136 7.53 2.76 9.26
CA ILE A 136 8.39 1.87 10.05
C ILE A 136 9.21 1.00 9.12
N PRO A 137 10.52 1.25 8.97
CA PRO A 137 11.39 0.36 8.23
C PRO A 137 11.62 -0.93 9.03
N CYS A 138 11.28 -2.08 8.41
CA CYS A 138 11.46 -3.40 9.03
C CYS A 138 11.44 -4.53 7.98
N ASP A 139 11.95 -5.69 8.37
CA ASP A 139 11.56 -6.95 7.74
C ASP A 139 10.36 -7.50 8.52
N LEU A 140 9.25 -7.76 7.86
CA LEU A 140 8.04 -8.30 8.49
C LEU A 140 8.26 -9.69 9.12
N LYS A 141 9.33 -10.39 8.76
CA LYS A 141 9.72 -11.67 9.37
C LYS A 141 10.32 -11.53 10.77
N ASP A 142 10.81 -10.35 11.11
CA ASP A 142 11.31 -10.03 12.46
C ASP A 142 10.17 -9.41 13.28
N PRO A 143 9.64 -10.09 14.31
CA PRO A 143 8.48 -9.60 15.07
C PRO A 143 8.75 -8.31 15.87
N ALA A 144 9.99 -7.85 16.00
CA ALA A 144 10.35 -6.65 16.76
C ALA A 144 9.64 -5.37 16.31
N TRP A 145 9.10 -5.34 15.08
CA TRP A 145 8.28 -4.21 14.61
C TRP A 145 6.97 -4.07 15.39
N PHE A 146 6.44 -5.17 15.97
CA PHE A 146 5.17 -5.17 16.71
C PHE A 146 5.24 -4.27 17.95
N ASP A 147 6.38 -4.23 18.61
CA ASP A 147 6.62 -3.37 19.79
C ASP A 147 6.55 -1.86 19.48
N LYS A 148 6.61 -1.51 18.19
CA LYS A 148 6.51 -0.12 17.71
C LYS A 148 5.06 0.32 17.47
N ILE A 149 4.09 -0.61 17.53
CA ILE A 149 2.68 -0.35 17.28
C ILE A 149 1.97 -0.07 18.60
N ASP A 150 1.41 1.12 18.75
CA ASP A 150 0.53 1.39 19.89
C ASP A 150 -0.88 0.86 19.58
N ALA A 151 -1.15 -0.35 20.06
CA ALA A 151 -2.42 -1.04 19.91
C ALA A 151 -3.38 -0.82 21.09
N SER A 152 -3.14 0.17 21.95
CA SER A 152 -3.95 0.42 23.16
C SER A 152 -5.43 0.72 22.86
N GLY A 153 -5.73 1.27 21.67
CA GLY A 153 -7.09 1.50 21.18
C GLY A 153 -7.66 0.37 20.32
N GLY A 154 -7.00 -0.79 20.25
CA GLY A 154 -7.23 -1.85 19.28
C GLY A 154 -6.31 -1.72 18.07
N ALA A 155 -6.30 -2.74 17.20
CA ALA A 155 -5.52 -2.67 15.97
C ALA A 155 -6.21 -3.44 14.84
N VAL A 156 -6.11 -2.94 13.63
CA VAL A 156 -6.46 -3.62 12.39
C VAL A 156 -5.24 -3.71 11.48
N PHE A 157 -4.90 -4.93 11.09
CA PHE A 157 -3.77 -5.21 10.21
C PHE A 157 -4.30 -5.59 8.83
N PHE A 158 -3.69 -5.06 7.79
CA PHE A 158 -3.99 -5.46 6.43
C PHE A 158 -2.71 -5.57 5.60
N ALA A 159 -2.78 -6.43 4.58
CA ALA A 159 -1.68 -6.69 3.67
C ALA A 159 -2.21 -6.82 2.24
N SER A 160 -1.69 -6.02 1.33
CA SER A 160 -2.10 -6.02 -0.08
C SER A 160 -0.98 -6.50 -0.98
N GLY A 161 -1.00 -7.79 -1.35
CA GLY A 161 -0.05 -8.34 -2.31
C GLY A 161 1.35 -8.62 -1.76
N VAL A 162 1.52 -8.78 -0.44
CA VAL A 162 2.82 -9.05 0.18
C VAL A 162 3.04 -10.52 0.51
N PHE A 163 2.00 -11.28 0.84
CA PHE A 163 2.15 -12.68 1.29
C PHE A 163 2.59 -13.66 0.21
N TYR A 164 2.61 -13.27 -1.05
CA TYR A 164 3.23 -14.05 -2.14
C TYR A 164 4.73 -14.31 -1.93
N TYR A 165 5.39 -13.45 -1.16
CA TYR A 165 6.83 -13.52 -0.89
C TYR A 165 7.16 -14.28 0.40
N PHE A 166 6.14 -14.85 1.07
CA PHE A 166 6.28 -15.55 2.35
C PHE A 166 5.99 -17.04 2.21
N LEU A 167 6.74 -17.84 2.94
CA LEU A 167 6.38 -19.24 3.15
C LEU A 167 5.15 -19.32 4.07
N THR A 168 4.33 -20.36 3.91
CA THR A 168 3.12 -20.54 4.74
C THR A 168 3.41 -20.45 6.24
N GLN A 169 4.51 -21.03 6.70
CA GLN A 169 4.91 -20.96 8.12
C GLN A 169 5.21 -19.53 8.58
N GLN A 170 5.78 -18.69 7.71
CA GLN A 170 6.07 -17.29 8.02
C GLN A 170 4.78 -16.48 8.11
N VAL A 171 3.81 -16.72 7.23
CA VAL A 171 2.48 -16.09 7.32
C VAL A 171 1.79 -16.51 8.62
N LEU A 172 1.79 -17.81 8.94
CA LEU A 172 1.19 -18.31 10.18
C LEU A 172 1.87 -17.70 11.43
N SER A 173 3.19 -17.57 11.42
CA SER A 173 3.91 -16.89 12.51
C SER A 173 3.49 -15.43 12.64
N LEU A 174 3.29 -14.72 11.50
CA LEU A 174 2.89 -13.32 11.50
C LEU A 174 1.47 -13.10 12.06
N ILE A 175 0.52 -13.98 11.72
CA ILE A 175 -0.88 -13.83 12.16
C ILE A 175 -1.16 -14.36 13.57
N HIS A 176 -0.19 -15.03 14.19
CA HIS A 176 -0.26 -15.55 15.56
C HIS A 176 0.62 -14.77 16.55
N ILE A 177 1.06 -13.58 16.21
CA ILE A 177 1.82 -12.67 17.08
C ILE A 177 0.95 -12.15 18.22
#